data_197ebecb7acac0dfba104c65d261fcf6
#
_entry.id   197ebecb7acac0dfba104c65d261fcf6
#
_cell.length_a   1.000
_cell.length_b   1.000
_cell.length_c   1.000
_cell.angle_alpha   90.00
_cell.angle_beta   90.00
_cell.angle_gamma   90.00
#
_symmetry.space_group_name_H-M   'P 1'
#
loop_
_entity.id
_entity.type
_entity.pdbx_description
1 polymer ?
#
loop_
_entity_poly.entity_id
_entity_poly.type
_entity_poly.pdbx_seq_one_letter_code
_entity_poly.pdbx_strand_id
1 'polypeptide(L)' 'MATLAIQHLGQDIVGSIRTFGEYGPMYQVTGVAPTSPAGDPMVSILVIESGETLDYELEAVIADPVKP' A
#
# COMPACT_ATOMS: atom_id res chain seq x y z
N MET A 1 -12.11 -14.14 -9.71
CA MET A 1 -10.89 -13.91 -10.51
C MET A 1 -10.31 -12.52 -10.30
N ALA A 2 -11.16 -11.49 -10.21
CA ALA A 2 -10.68 -10.13 -9.92
C ALA A 2 -9.91 -10.05 -8.60
N THR A 3 -10.37 -10.77 -7.57
CA THR A 3 -9.73 -10.79 -6.26
C THR A 3 -8.29 -11.32 -6.33
N LEU A 4 -8.07 -12.38 -7.11
CA LEU A 4 -6.75 -12.97 -7.26
C LEU A 4 -5.79 -12.01 -7.97
N ALA A 5 -6.26 -11.33 -9.01
CA ALA A 5 -5.46 -10.35 -9.72
C ALA A 5 -5.07 -9.18 -8.83
N ILE A 6 -5.99 -8.72 -7.97
CA ILE A 6 -5.72 -7.63 -7.04
C ILE A 6 -4.68 -8.03 -6.00
N GLN A 7 -4.77 -9.26 -5.47
CA GLN A 7 -3.79 -9.77 -4.52
C GLN A 7 -2.40 -9.87 -5.15
N HIS A 8 -2.34 -10.33 -6.39
CA HIS A 8 -1.09 -10.42 -7.12
C HIS A 8 -0.46 -9.04 -7.33
N LEU A 9 -1.28 -8.05 -7.71
CA LEU A 9 -0.85 -6.67 -7.87
C LEU A 9 -0.32 -6.10 -6.55
N GLY A 10 -0.99 -6.41 -5.44
CA GLY A 10 -0.52 -6.00 -4.11
C GLY A 10 0.86 -6.54 -3.80
N GLN A 11 1.13 -7.81 -4.14
CA GLN A 11 2.44 -8.41 -3.93
C GLN A 11 3.51 -7.80 -4.82
N ASP A 12 3.14 -7.39 -6.03
CA ASP A 12 4.08 -6.78 -6.96
C ASP A 12 4.62 -5.45 -6.49
N ILE A 13 3.87 -4.73 -5.65
CA ILE A 13 4.30 -3.43 -5.14
C ILE A 13 4.98 -3.51 -3.77
N VAL A 14 5.06 -4.70 -3.16
CA VAL A 14 5.74 -4.87 -1.88
C VAL A 14 7.21 -4.48 -2.03
N GLY A 15 7.69 -3.68 -1.10
CA GLY A 15 9.05 -3.14 -1.12
C GLY A 15 9.16 -1.77 -1.76
N SER A 16 8.13 -1.32 -2.50
CA SER A 16 8.18 0.00 -3.11
C SER A 16 8.03 1.09 -2.06
N ILE A 17 8.68 2.23 -2.30
CA ILE A 17 8.58 3.41 -1.45
C ILE A 17 7.75 4.45 -2.20
N ARG A 18 6.74 4.98 -1.53
CA ARG A 18 5.79 5.94 -2.09
C ARG A 18 5.59 7.08 -1.10
N THR A 19 4.89 8.12 -1.54
CA THR A 19 4.52 9.24 -0.67
C THR A 19 3.01 9.34 -0.61
N PHE A 20 2.49 9.81 0.52
CA PHE A 20 1.06 10.12 0.67
C PHE A 20 0.76 11.37 -0.17
N GLY A 21 0.27 11.16 -1.37
CA GLY A 21 0.10 12.25 -2.32
C GLY A 21 1.44 12.83 -2.74
N GLU A 22 1.41 14.00 -3.33
CA GLU A 22 2.60 14.61 -3.92
C GLU A 22 3.58 15.14 -2.88
N TYR A 23 3.10 15.58 -1.73
CA TYR A 23 3.91 16.27 -0.73
C TYR A 23 3.87 15.62 0.65
N GLY A 24 3.25 14.46 0.77
CA GLY A 24 3.12 13.78 2.05
C GLY A 24 4.40 13.05 2.47
N PRO A 25 4.40 12.48 3.68
CA PRO A 25 5.53 11.67 4.14
C PRO A 25 5.69 10.39 3.30
N MET A 26 6.89 9.84 3.31
CA MET A 26 7.18 8.58 2.62
C MET A 26 6.76 7.38 3.45
N TYR A 27 6.33 6.34 2.75
CA TYR A 27 6.04 5.05 3.35
C TYR A 27 6.55 3.93 2.45
N GLN A 28 6.78 2.77 3.06
CA GLN A 28 7.17 1.57 2.32
C GLN A 28 6.04 0.55 2.39
N VAL A 29 5.72 -0.08 1.28
CA VAL A 29 4.78 -1.20 1.26
C VAL A 29 5.50 -2.43 1.76
N THR A 30 5.04 -3.00 2.87
CA THR A 30 5.74 -4.11 3.53
C THR A 30 5.07 -5.46 3.31
N GLY A 31 3.82 -5.49 2.91
CA GLY A 31 3.12 -6.75 2.67
C GLY A 31 1.68 -6.53 2.25
N VAL A 32 1.00 -7.64 2.01
CA VAL A 32 -0.42 -7.64 1.71
C VAL A 32 -1.18 -7.82 3.01
N ALA A 33 -2.18 -6.98 3.27
CA ALA A 33 -3.01 -7.05 4.47
C ALA A 33 -4.32 -7.77 4.18
N PRO A 34 -5.04 -8.22 5.22
CA PRO A 34 -6.38 -8.75 5.04
C PRO A 34 -7.30 -7.71 4.42
N THR A 35 -8.26 -8.18 3.62
CA THR A 35 -9.29 -7.33 3.03
C THR A 35 -10.06 -6.59 4.12
N SER A 36 -10.42 -5.34 3.87
CA SER A 36 -11.18 -4.55 4.83
C SER A 36 -12.58 -5.13 5.03
N PRO A 37 -13.30 -4.75 6.12
CA PRO A 37 -14.68 -5.20 6.32
C PRO A 37 -15.63 -4.85 5.17
N ALA A 38 -15.32 -3.77 4.44
CA ALA A 38 -16.10 -3.36 3.27
C ALA A 38 -15.72 -4.14 1.99
N GLY A 39 -14.72 -5.02 2.06
CA GLY A 39 -14.28 -5.83 0.93
C GLY A 39 -13.18 -5.19 0.09
N ASP A 40 -12.59 -4.10 0.55
CA ASP A 40 -11.52 -3.43 -0.20
C ASP A 40 -10.18 -4.12 0.01
N PRO A 41 -9.38 -4.28 -1.05
CA PRO A 41 -8.02 -4.82 -0.90
C PRO A 41 -7.13 -3.84 -0.15
N MET A 42 -6.33 -4.40 0.77
CA MET A 42 -5.47 -3.60 1.64
C MET A 42 -4.04 -4.09 1.58
N VAL A 43 -3.11 -3.19 1.87
CA VAL A 43 -1.69 -3.53 2.03
C VAL A 43 -1.19 -2.99 3.36
N SER A 44 -0.17 -3.63 3.90
CA SER A 44 0.51 -3.13 5.09
C SER A 44 1.60 -2.17 4.67
N ILE A 45 1.69 -1.04 5.35
CA ILE A 45 2.71 -0.04 5.07
C ILE A 45 3.44 0.37 6.34
N LEU A 46 4.67 0.81 6.16
CA LEU A 46 5.50 1.41 7.21
C LEU A 46 5.74 2.87 6.85
N VAL A 47 5.26 3.77 7.69
CA VAL A 47 5.55 5.20 7.53
C VAL A 47 6.98 5.42 8.02
N ILE A 48 7.87 5.72 7.11
CA ILE A 48 9.32 5.71 7.37
C ILE A 48 9.69 6.73 8.44
N GLU A 49 9.10 7.91 8.37
CA GLU A 49 9.42 9.01 9.28
C GLU A 49 9.06 8.73 10.73
N SER A 50 7.90 8.13 10.96
CA SER A 50 7.39 7.87 12.31
C SER A 50 7.63 6.47 12.82
N GLY A 51 7.91 5.51 11.91
CA GLY A 51 8.01 4.11 12.26
C GLY A 51 6.66 3.44 12.48
N GLU A 52 5.56 4.14 12.20
CA GLU A 52 4.22 3.59 12.34
C GLU A 52 3.91 2.56 11.25
N THR A 53 3.23 1.48 11.63
CA THR A 53 2.72 0.51 10.66
C THR A 53 1.20 0.59 10.64
N LEU A 54 0.61 0.50 9.45
CA LEU A 54 -0.85 0.53 9.32
C LEU A 54 -1.24 -0.16 8.01
N ASP A 55 -2.54 -0.46 7.91
CA ASP A 55 -3.12 -0.97 6.67
C ASP A 55 -3.63 0.20 5.84
N TYR A 56 -3.40 0.13 4.54
CA TYR A 56 -3.77 1.21 3.62
C TYR A 56 -4.41 0.60 2.38
N GLU A 57 -5.33 1.30 1.77
CA GLU A 57 -6.04 0.79 0.60
C GLU A 57 -5.11 0.65 -0.59
N LEU A 58 -5.15 -0.51 -1.25
CA LEU A 58 -4.33 -0.78 -2.43
C LEU A 58 -4.54 0.27 -3.52
N GLU A 59 -5.79 0.67 -3.76
CA GLU A 59 -6.10 1.69 -4.76
C GLU A 59 -5.42 3.02 -4.48
N ALA A 60 -5.37 3.40 -3.20
CA ALA A 60 -4.70 4.64 -2.80
C ALA A 60 -3.19 4.54 -3.02
N VAL A 61 -2.61 3.38 -2.71
CA VAL A 61 -1.17 3.16 -2.92
C VAL A 61 -0.83 3.27 -4.41
N ILE A 62 -1.64 2.66 -5.26
CA ILE A 62 -1.41 2.71 -6.71
C ILE A 62 -1.47 4.15 -7.23
N ALA A 63 -2.36 4.96 -6.65
CA ALA A 63 -2.50 6.36 -7.04
C ALA A 63 -1.39 7.26 -6.48
N ASP A 64 -0.70 6.83 -5.42
CA ASP A 64 0.37 7.61 -4.82
C ASP A 64 1.66 7.54 -5.66
N PRO A 65 2.44 8.64 -5.71
CA PRO A 65 3.67 8.64 -6.49
C PRO A 65 4.72 7.68 -5.92
N VAL A 66 5.40 7.00 -6.82
CA VAL A 66 6.52 6.12 -6.46
C VAL A 66 7.76 6.99 -6.27
N LYS A 67 8.50 6.73 -5.20
CA LYS A 67 9.76 7.40 -4.93
C LYS A 67 10.89 6.61 -5.59
N PRO A 68 11.68 7.23 -6.46
CA PRO A 68 12.81 6.55 -7.10
C PRO A 68 13.94 6.24 -6.12
#